data_7b13532ece54fe6c0c8e5e963a3fbee5
#
_entry.id   7b13532ece54fe6c0c8e5e963a3fbee5
#
_cell.length_a   1.000
_cell.length_b   1.000
_cell.length_c   1.000
_cell.angle_alpha   90.00
_cell.angle_beta   90.00
_cell.angle_gamma   90.00
#
_symmetry.space_group_name_H-M   'P 1'
#
loop_
_entity.id
_entity.type
_entity.pdbx_description
1 polymer ?
#
loop_
_entity_poly.entity_id
_entity_poly.type
_entity_poly.pdbx_seq_one_letter_code
_entity_poly.pdbx_strand_id
1 'polypeptide(L)'
;MTEFEYLKARTAGLGVSDEDIKLLCFKYGEDGTKVITDPKASALWLDVALFKNFSIIEKAAIEKVSEGGYSMEHGLKAIKGFYNLLKNEIGIWAYYG
;
A
#
# COMPACT_ATOMS: atom_id res chain seq x y z
N MET A 1 -7.71 15.23 -3.89
CA MET A 1 -7.01 13.94 -4.07
C MET A 1 -8.00 12.80 -4.04
N THR A 2 -7.90 11.86 -4.96
CA THR A 2 -8.71 10.66 -4.94
C THR A 2 -8.04 9.57 -4.10
N GLU A 3 -8.82 8.56 -3.73
CA GLU A 3 -8.27 7.41 -2.99
C GLU A 3 -7.16 6.71 -3.78
N PHE A 4 -7.34 6.58 -5.10
CA PHE A 4 -6.33 6.01 -5.99
C PHE A 4 -5.04 6.84 -5.94
N GLU A 5 -5.13 8.15 -6.03
CA GLU A 5 -3.97 9.04 -5.96
C GLU A 5 -3.23 8.93 -4.62
N TYR A 6 -3.98 8.84 -3.52
CA TYR A 6 -3.40 8.65 -2.20
C TYR A 6 -2.62 7.35 -2.13
N LEU A 7 -3.23 6.24 -2.55
CA LEU A 7 -2.59 4.92 -2.49
C LEU A 7 -1.36 4.87 -3.39
N LYS A 8 -1.43 5.48 -4.57
CA LYS A 8 -0.29 5.56 -5.48
C LYS A 8 0.88 6.34 -4.86
N ALA A 9 0.58 7.48 -4.26
CA ALA A 9 1.61 8.29 -3.59
C ALA A 9 2.21 7.55 -2.39
N ARG A 10 1.37 6.87 -1.62
CA ARG A 10 1.79 6.14 -0.43
C ARG A 10 2.73 4.98 -0.74
N THR A 11 2.53 4.34 -1.89
CA THR A 11 3.34 3.20 -2.34
C THR A 11 4.43 3.58 -3.33
N ALA A 12 4.69 4.86 -3.51
CA ALA A 12 5.72 5.34 -4.43
C ALA A 12 7.08 4.73 -4.08
N GLY A 13 7.81 4.29 -5.09
CA GLY A 13 9.12 3.69 -4.92
C GLY A 13 9.11 2.19 -4.64
N LEU A 14 7.94 1.58 -4.41
CA LEU A 14 7.84 0.15 -4.14
C LEU A 14 7.57 -0.70 -5.40
N GLY A 15 7.46 -0.07 -6.55
CA GLY A 15 7.22 -0.79 -7.80
C GLY A 15 5.79 -1.27 -7.99
N VAL A 16 4.86 -0.72 -7.23
CA VAL A 16 3.44 -1.07 -7.34
C VAL A 16 2.86 -0.39 -8.56
N SER A 17 2.22 -1.16 -9.44
CA SER A 17 1.62 -0.66 -10.67
C SER A 17 0.21 -0.10 -10.42
N ASP A 18 -0.32 0.64 -11.41
CA ASP A 18 -1.69 1.10 -11.36
C ASP A 18 -2.67 -0.06 -11.26
N GLU A 19 -2.37 -1.18 -11.91
CA GLU A 19 -3.20 -2.38 -11.85
C GLU A 19 -3.23 -2.96 -10.43
N ASP A 20 -2.09 -2.95 -9.74
CA ASP A 20 -2.02 -3.40 -8.35
C ASP A 20 -2.85 -2.51 -7.44
N ILE A 21 -2.83 -1.19 -7.65
CA ILE A 21 -3.64 -0.25 -6.87
C ILE A 21 -5.13 -0.49 -7.14
N LYS A 22 -5.51 -0.75 -8.38
CA LYS A 22 -6.90 -1.07 -8.73
C LYS A 22 -7.37 -2.34 -8.04
N LEU A 23 -6.51 -3.37 -8.00
CA LEU A 23 -6.81 -4.61 -7.30
C LEU A 23 -7.01 -4.37 -5.80
N LEU A 24 -6.15 -3.55 -5.22
CA LEU A 24 -6.25 -3.16 -3.82
C LEU A 24 -7.59 -2.47 -3.54
N CYS A 25 -7.96 -1.51 -4.38
CA CYS A 25 -9.24 -0.80 -4.26
C CYS A 25 -10.42 -1.76 -4.38
N PHE A 26 -10.37 -2.71 -5.31
CA PHE A 26 -11.40 -3.71 -5.49
C PHE A 26 -11.58 -4.55 -4.23
N LYS A 27 -10.48 -5.00 -3.63
CA LYS A 27 -10.51 -5.79 -2.40
C LYS A 27 -11.01 -5.00 -1.19
N TYR A 28 -10.75 -3.70 -1.20
CA TYR A 28 -11.21 -2.80 -0.15
C TYR A 28 -12.70 -2.44 -0.31
N GLY A 29 -13.26 -2.69 -1.50
CA GLY A 29 -14.67 -2.39 -1.79
C GLY A 29 -14.91 -1.04 -2.44
N GLU A 30 -13.86 -0.40 -2.95
CA GLU A 30 -13.93 0.91 -3.59
C GLU A 30 -13.37 0.84 -5.01
N ASP A 31 -13.70 1.82 -5.86
CA ASP A 31 -13.14 1.89 -7.21
C ASP A 31 -11.92 2.81 -7.32
N GLY A 32 -11.60 3.51 -6.24
CA GLY A 32 -10.46 4.42 -6.20
C GLY A 32 -10.71 5.81 -6.74
N THR A 33 -11.85 6.05 -7.36
CA THR A 33 -12.16 7.36 -7.96
C THR A 33 -12.78 8.36 -6.99
N LYS A 34 -13.15 7.88 -5.80
CA LYS A 34 -13.77 8.70 -4.78
C LYS A 34 -12.80 9.78 -4.30
N VAL A 35 -13.28 11.03 -4.28
CA VAL A 35 -12.49 12.16 -3.78
C VAL A 35 -12.48 12.15 -2.26
N ILE A 36 -11.29 12.33 -1.69
CA ILE A 36 -11.11 12.35 -0.25
C ILE A 36 -11.64 13.70 0.29
N THR A 37 -12.64 13.63 1.17
CA THR A 37 -13.25 14.81 1.80
C THR A 37 -12.81 15.01 3.25
N ASP A 38 -12.43 13.92 3.93
CA ASP A 38 -11.89 13.95 5.28
C ASP A 38 -10.51 13.28 5.26
N PRO A 39 -9.43 14.07 5.10
CA PRO A 39 -8.10 13.49 4.93
C PRO A 39 -7.64 12.58 6.07
N LYS A 40 -7.94 12.94 7.32
CA LYS A 40 -7.49 12.14 8.47
C LYS A 40 -8.17 10.78 8.52
N ALA A 41 -9.49 10.77 8.40
CA ALA A 41 -10.26 9.53 8.46
C ALA A 41 -9.96 8.66 7.24
N SER A 42 -9.92 9.25 6.05
CA SER A 42 -9.65 8.51 4.82
C SER A 42 -8.24 7.94 4.80
N ALA A 43 -7.23 8.73 5.23
CA ALA A 43 -5.86 8.25 5.29
C ALA A 43 -5.72 7.04 6.22
N LEU A 44 -6.37 7.10 7.38
CA LEU A 44 -6.35 5.99 8.33
C LEU A 44 -6.92 4.72 7.69
N TRP A 45 -8.11 4.81 7.11
CA TRP A 45 -8.78 3.63 6.55
C TRP A 45 -8.08 3.11 5.30
N LEU A 46 -7.50 3.99 4.48
CA LEU A 46 -6.72 3.57 3.32
C LEU A 46 -5.41 2.89 3.76
N ASP A 47 -4.76 3.38 4.82
CA ASP A 47 -3.58 2.75 5.38
C ASP A 47 -3.91 1.37 5.98
N VAL A 48 -5.08 1.25 6.63
CA VAL A 48 -5.57 -0.05 7.13
C VAL A 48 -5.78 -1.00 5.95
N ALA A 49 -6.38 -0.52 4.86
CA ALA A 49 -6.59 -1.33 3.65
C ALA A 49 -5.27 -1.80 3.05
N LEU A 50 -4.26 -0.92 2.99
CA LEU A 50 -2.91 -1.27 2.55
C LEU A 50 -2.31 -2.37 3.42
N PHE A 51 -2.43 -2.22 4.73
CA PHE A 51 -1.88 -3.18 5.68
C PHE A 51 -2.56 -4.55 5.55
N LYS A 52 -3.88 -4.57 5.49
CA LYS A 52 -4.65 -5.82 5.39
C LYS A 52 -4.43 -6.55 4.07
N ASN A 53 -4.08 -5.82 3.01
CA ASN A 53 -3.84 -6.38 1.68
C ASN A 53 -2.37 -6.26 1.28
N PHE A 54 -1.47 -6.27 2.25
CA PHE A 54 -0.05 -6.02 2.03
C PHE A 54 0.60 -7.03 1.09
N SER A 55 0.03 -8.24 0.96
CA SER A 55 0.54 -9.26 0.05
C SER A 55 0.60 -8.79 -1.41
N ILE A 56 -0.32 -7.90 -1.81
CA ILE A 56 -0.33 -7.33 -3.16
C ILE A 56 0.92 -6.47 -3.37
N ILE A 57 1.22 -5.62 -2.39
CA ILE A 57 2.38 -4.72 -2.43
C ILE A 57 3.67 -5.52 -2.37
N GLU A 58 3.73 -6.50 -1.49
CA GLU A 58 4.91 -7.36 -1.31
C GLU A 58 5.24 -8.10 -2.62
N LYS A 59 4.24 -8.70 -3.26
CA LYS A 59 4.43 -9.39 -4.52
C LYS A 59 4.95 -8.45 -5.61
N ALA A 60 4.33 -7.29 -5.76
CA ALA A 60 4.72 -6.30 -6.75
C ALA A 60 6.15 -5.82 -6.52
N ALA A 61 6.51 -5.54 -5.28
CA ALA A 61 7.83 -5.05 -4.91
C ALA A 61 8.91 -6.11 -5.16
N ILE A 62 8.63 -7.38 -4.86
CA ILE A 62 9.55 -8.48 -5.11
C ILE A 62 9.78 -8.66 -6.62
N GLU A 63 8.73 -8.62 -7.42
CA GLU A 63 8.83 -8.70 -8.89
C GLU A 63 9.69 -7.57 -9.43
N LYS A 64 9.49 -6.35 -8.93
CA LYS A 64 10.26 -5.17 -9.34
C LYS A 64 11.76 -5.34 -9.02
N VAL A 65 12.09 -5.83 -7.84
CA VAL A 65 13.48 -6.07 -7.43
C VAL A 65 14.12 -7.10 -8.35
N SER A 66 13.42 -8.17 -8.67
CA SER A 66 13.93 -9.23 -9.56
C SER A 66 14.22 -8.72 -10.96
N GLU A 67 13.42 -7.80 -11.48
CA GLU A 67 13.58 -7.22 -12.82
C GLU A 67 14.63 -6.12 -12.86
N GLY A 68 14.73 -5.35 -11.80
CA GLY A 68 15.51 -4.10 -11.78
C GLY A 68 16.97 -4.21 -11.45
N GLY A 69 17.48 -5.41 -11.16
CA GLY A 69 18.89 -5.59 -10.81
C GLY A 69 19.28 -5.10 -9.42
N TYR A 70 18.34 -4.72 -8.60
CA TYR A 70 18.60 -4.39 -7.20
C TYR A 70 18.89 -5.65 -6.42
N SER A 71 19.66 -5.51 -5.30
CA SER A 71 19.84 -6.66 -4.44
C SER A 71 18.50 -7.02 -3.79
N MET A 72 18.18 -8.30 -3.78
CA MET A 72 16.96 -8.82 -3.16
C MET A 72 16.87 -8.39 -1.69
N GLU A 73 18.00 -8.41 -1.00
CA GLU A 73 18.09 -8.00 0.40
C GLU A 73 17.65 -6.56 0.61
N HIS A 74 18.08 -5.65 -0.27
CA HIS A 74 17.73 -4.23 -0.17
C HIS A 74 16.23 -4.00 -0.40
N GLY A 75 15.68 -4.68 -1.38
CA GLY A 75 14.25 -4.62 -1.68
C GLY A 75 13.42 -5.15 -0.52
N LEU A 76 13.82 -6.28 0.06
CA LEU A 76 13.11 -6.88 1.20
C LEU A 76 13.15 -5.97 2.44
N LYS A 77 14.25 -5.26 2.67
CA LYS A 77 14.36 -4.30 3.76
C LYS A 77 13.37 -3.15 3.59
N ALA A 78 13.26 -2.60 2.38
CA ALA A 78 12.33 -1.52 2.09
C ALA A 78 10.88 -1.96 2.32
N ILE A 79 10.51 -3.15 1.84
CA ILE A 79 9.17 -3.71 2.02
C ILE A 79 8.86 -3.90 3.51
N LYS A 80 9.77 -4.49 4.24
CA LYS A 80 9.61 -4.74 5.67
C LYS A 80 9.51 -3.44 6.47
N GLY A 81 10.32 -2.44 6.11
CA GLY A 81 10.26 -1.12 6.70
C GLY A 81 8.92 -0.45 6.49
N PHE A 82 8.38 -0.54 5.28
CA PHE A 82 7.06 0.01 4.96
C PHE A 82 5.95 -0.70 5.74
N TYR A 83 6.01 -2.03 5.82
CA TYR A 83 5.05 -2.82 6.60
C TYR A 83 5.03 -2.37 8.06
N ASN A 84 6.21 -2.24 8.68
CA ASN A 84 6.32 -1.82 10.07
C ASN A 84 5.85 -0.39 10.29
N LEU A 85 6.13 0.50 9.32
CA LEU A 85 5.66 1.88 9.38
C LEU A 85 4.13 1.94 9.38
N LEU A 86 3.48 1.21 8.47
CA LEU A 86 2.02 1.13 8.40
C LEU A 86 1.45 0.59 9.71
N LYS A 87 2.02 -0.49 10.22
CA LYS A 87 1.58 -1.11 11.46
C LYS A 87 1.61 -0.12 12.62
N ASN A 88 2.68 0.66 12.71
CA ASN A 88 2.83 1.66 13.77
C ASN A 88 1.84 2.82 13.60
N GLU A 89 1.62 3.27 12.37
CA GLU A 89 0.73 4.39 12.09
C GLU A 89 -0.74 4.06 12.33
N ILE A 90 -1.18 2.86 11.99
CA ILE A 90 -2.57 2.45 12.19
C ILE A 90 -2.85 1.96 13.62
N GLY A 91 -1.80 1.64 14.37
CA GLY A 91 -1.92 1.27 15.78
C GLY A 91 -2.80 0.04 16.01
N ILE A 92 -3.81 0.18 16.87
CA ILE A 92 -4.68 -0.94 17.24
C ILE A 92 -5.46 -1.50 16.06
N TRP A 93 -5.69 -0.71 15.00
CA TRP A 93 -6.42 -1.17 13.83
C TRP A 93 -5.71 -2.29 13.07
N ALA A 94 -4.41 -2.47 13.31
CA ALA A 94 -3.65 -3.60 12.76
C ALA A 94 -4.17 -4.96 13.27
N TYR A 95 -4.79 -4.97 14.43
CA TYR A 95 -5.26 -6.19 15.10
C TYR A 95 -6.75 -6.48 14.90
N TYR A 96 -7.49 -5.54 14.33
CA TYR A 96 -8.90 -5.73 14.02
C TYR A 96 -9.05 -6.21 12.58
N GLY A 97 -9.62 -7.36 12.44
CA GLY A 97 -9.76 -7.99 11.16
C GLY A 97 -11.10 -7.77 10.54
#